data_13d2ee797bb3834cce70cd8eae22578f
#
_entry.id   13d2ee797bb3834cce70cd8eae22578f
#
_cell.length_a   1.000
_cell.length_b   1.000
_cell.length_c   1.000
_cell.angle_alpha   90.00
_cell.angle_beta   90.00
_cell.angle_gamma   90.00
#
_symmetry.space_group_name_H-M   'P 1'
#
loop_
_entity.id
_entity.type
_entity.pdbx_description
1 polymer ?
#
loop_
_entity_poly.entity_id
_entity_poly.type
_entity_poly.pdbx_seq_one_letter_code
_entity_poly.pdbx_strand_id
1 'polypeptide(L)'
;MNNKILNTNSTKAVNDLWLKFFNYLENSNNINFKYIFVHNLGSFDGIFLYKALSNFYKPSQLETIIDDKNKFIIITLKLSNYKIIFKDSYRIFPISLNELCKVFTVEGKISTYNTNYNNLNIFKNKYLLKDFINYSKQESLALYNALLKAQKEFIDLHNVDITSILSISSLALKIFRTNYLEIDIPILSSNNDNFIRKSYYGGATDYYHAHGKNVHYYDVNSLNPTAMCKLMP
;
A
#
# COMPACT_ATOMS: atom_id res chain seq x y z
N MET A 1 -15.75 38.14 6.04
CA MET A 1 -14.31 38.42 5.87
C MET A 1 -13.39 37.45 6.61
N ASN A 2 -13.78 36.90 7.76
CA ASN A 2 -12.89 36.06 8.58
C ASN A 2 -12.57 34.63 8.05
N ASN A 3 -13.45 34.04 7.24
CA ASN A 3 -13.24 32.68 6.72
C ASN A 3 -12.17 32.59 5.61
N LYS A 4 -11.91 33.68 4.89
CA LYS A 4 -10.92 33.71 3.80
C LYS A 4 -9.48 33.81 4.34
N ILE A 5 -9.30 34.49 5.48
CA ILE A 5 -7.98 34.67 6.12
C ILE A 5 -7.53 33.38 6.83
N LEU A 6 -8.46 32.66 7.46
CA LEU A 6 -8.19 31.37 8.09
C LEU A 6 -7.78 30.30 7.04
N ASN A 7 -8.43 30.29 5.87
CA ASN A 7 -8.09 29.36 4.80
C ASN A 7 -6.71 29.61 4.17
N THR A 8 -6.31 30.87 3.99
CA THR A 8 -5.00 31.19 3.39
C THR A 8 -3.84 30.84 4.33
N ASN A 9 -3.98 31.06 5.63
CA ASN A 9 -2.94 30.73 6.60
C ASN A 9 -2.81 29.20 6.82
N SER A 10 -3.90 28.46 6.82
CA SER A 10 -3.86 27.00 6.95
C SER A 10 -3.27 26.34 5.71
N THR A 11 -3.62 26.80 4.51
CA THR A 11 -3.07 26.29 3.25
C THR A 11 -1.56 26.56 3.16
N LYS A 12 -1.10 27.75 3.59
CA LYS A 12 0.31 28.09 3.65
C LYS A 12 1.07 27.16 4.61
N ALA A 13 0.54 26.95 5.82
CA ALA A 13 1.18 26.07 6.80
C ALA A 13 1.30 24.61 6.32
N VAL A 14 0.27 24.11 5.63
CA VAL A 14 0.30 22.76 5.01
C VAL A 14 1.35 22.70 3.90
N ASN A 15 1.42 23.71 3.03
CA ASN A 15 2.44 23.76 1.97
C ASN A 15 3.85 23.87 2.54
N ASP A 16 4.05 24.66 3.59
CA ASP A 16 5.35 24.76 4.28
C ASP A 16 5.78 23.41 4.90
N LEU A 17 4.83 22.64 5.43
CA LEU A 17 5.11 21.30 5.95
C LEU A 17 5.56 20.35 4.84
N TRP A 18 4.83 20.32 3.72
CA TRP A 18 5.20 19.50 2.55
C TRP A 18 6.55 19.92 1.97
N LEU A 19 6.82 21.22 1.88
CA LEU A 19 8.10 21.73 1.40
C LEU A 19 9.26 21.25 2.27
N LYS A 20 9.11 21.31 3.61
CA LYS A 20 10.11 20.79 4.54
C LYS A 20 10.34 19.29 4.36
N PHE A 21 9.26 18.53 4.17
CA PHE A 21 9.35 17.09 3.94
C PHE A 21 10.08 16.77 2.64
N PHE A 22 9.71 17.42 1.53
CA PHE A 22 10.38 17.20 0.25
C PHE A 22 11.83 17.65 0.24
N ASN A 23 12.14 18.81 0.83
CA ASN A 23 13.52 19.26 0.99
C ASN A 23 14.36 18.27 1.84
N TYR A 24 13.76 17.65 2.86
CA TYR A 24 14.42 16.60 3.62
C TYR A 24 14.73 15.38 2.75
N LEU A 25 13.80 14.95 1.92
CA LEU A 25 14.01 13.83 1.00
C LEU A 25 15.09 14.14 -0.05
N GLU A 26 15.13 15.36 -0.59
CA GLU A 26 16.10 15.78 -1.60
C GLU A 26 17.52 15.97 -1.05
N ASN A 27 17.63 16.52 0.17
CA ASN A 27 18.93 16.89 0.76
C ASN A 27 19.53 15.76 1.62
N SER A 28 18.92 14.59 1.66
CA SER A 28 19.43 13.45 2.44
C SER A 28 20.58 12.77 1.71
N ASN A 29 21.74 13.44 1.61
CA ASN A 29 22.93 12.97 0.89
C ASN A 29 23.45 11.59 1.33
N ASN A 30 22.99 11.05 2.45
CA ASN A 30 23.45 9.78 3.03
C ASN A 30 22.39 8.68 3.03
N ILE A 31 21.18 8.95 2.55
CA ILE A 31 20.09 7.98 2.63
C ILE A 31 19.48 7.88 1.24
N ASN A 32 19.78 6.80 0.54
CA ASN A 32 19.09 6.42 -0.68
C ASN A 32 17.66 5.98 -0.33
N PHE A 33 16.77 6.94 -0.06
CA PHE A 33 15.35 6.66 0.04
C PHE A 33 14.84 6.21 -1.31
N LYS A 34 14.88 4.91 -1.53
CA LYS A 34 14.30 4.35 -2.74
C LYS A 34 12.81 4.11 -2.57
N TYR A 35 12.41 3.61 -1.41
CA TYR A 35 11.05 3.21 -1.11
C TYR A 35 10.53 3.88 0.16
N ILE A 36 9.32 4.41 0.09
CA ILE A 36 8.55 4.92 1.22
C ILE A 36 7.24 4.13 1.26
N PHE A 37 7.03 3.38 2.32
CA PHE A 37 5.81 2.61 2.50
C PHE A 37 4.77 3.42 3.27
N VAL A 38 3.55 3.43 2.75
CA VAL A 38 2.36 3.98 3.39
C VAL A 38 1.34 2.85 3.51
N HIS A 39 0.72 2.69 4.66
CA HIS A 39 -0.26 1.64 4.86
C HIS A 39 -1.65 2.12 4.41
N ASN A 40 -2.19 1.47 3.37
CA ASN A 40 -3.44 1.84 2.71
C ASN A 40 -3.37 3.17 1.91
N LEU A 41 -2.21 3.41 1.27
CA LEU A 41 -1.96 4.57 0.40
C LEU A 41 -3.09 4.82 -0.61
N GLY A 42 -3.57 3.75 -1.24
CA GLY A 42 -4.54 3.84 -2.32
C GLY A 42 -5.92 4.33 -1.91
N SER A 43 -6.29 4.22 -0.62
CA SER A 43 -7.64 4.57 -0.17
C SER A 43 -7.79 6.03 0.28
N PHE A 44 -6.72 6.65 0.80
CA PHE A 44 -6.83 7.99 1.39
C PHE A 44 -5.57 8.85 1.18
N ASP A 45 -4.43 8.42 1.72
CA ASP A 45 -3.23 9.25 1.81
C ASP A 45 -2.64 9.60 0.43
N GLY A 46 -2.80 8.70 -0.55
CA GLY A 46 -2.28 8.88 -1.90
C GLY A 46 -2.82 10.10 -2.61
N ILE A 47 -4.08 10.47 -2.38
CA ILE A 47 -4.70 11.65 -3.00
C ILE A 47 -4.04 12.93 -2.47
N PHE A 48 -3.84 13.02 -1.15
CA PHE A 48 -3.21 14.19 -0.53
C PHE A 48 -1.73 14.28 -0.91
N LEU A 49 -1.02 13.16 -0.89
CA LEU A 49 0.37 13.08 -1.30
C LEU A 49 0.55 13.50 -2.77
N TYR A 50 -0.25 12.95 -3.68
CA TYR A 50 -0.18 13.28 -5.10
C TYR A 50 -0.50 14.75 -5.37
N LYS A 51 -1.52 15.30 -4.70
CA LYS A 51 -1.85 16.73 -4.76
C LYS A 51 -0.69 17.60 -4.26
N ALA A 52 -0.05 17.21 -3.16
CA ALA A 52 1.12 17.93 -2.66
C ALA A 52 2.28 17.86 -3.67
N LEU A 53 2.62 16.66 -4.16
CA LEU A 53 3.66 16.49 -5.18
C LEU A 53 3.41 17.33 -6.44
N SER A 54 2.16 17.36 -6.92
CA SER A 54 1.78 18.15 -8.11
C SER A 54 1.93 19.66 -7.92
N ASN A 55 1.95 20.16 -6.68
CA ASN A 55 2.17 21.57 -6.39
C ASN A 55 3.67 21.96 -6.43
N PHE A 56 4.57 21.01 -6.21
CA PHE A 56 6.01 21.28 -6.08
C PHE A 56 6.83 20.75 -7.26
N TYR A 57 6.34 19.75 -7.99
CA TYR A 57 7.06 19.08 -9.05
C TYR A 57 6.32 19.15 -10.39
N LYS A 58 7.08 19.10 -11.49
CA LYS A 58 6.52 19.09 -12.85
C LYS A 58 5.86 17.73 -13.14
N PRO A 59 4.82 17.68 -14.00
CA PRO A 59 4.20 16.42 -14.39
C PRO A 59 5.16 15.37 -14.93
N SER A 60 6.22 15.78 -15.63
CA SER A 60 7.26 14.89 -16.16
C SER A 60 8.09 14.18 -15.07
N GLN A 61 8.09 14.71 -13.86
CA GLN A 61 8.76 14.13 -12.69
C GLN A 61 7.89 13.15 -11.92
N LEU A 62 6.60 13.08 -12.22
CA LEU A 62 5.64 12.25 -11.52
C LEU A 62 5.18 11.10 -12.42
N GLU A 63 5.29 9.88 -11.90
CA GLU A 63 4.70 8.69 -12.50
C GLU A 63 3.78 8.03 -11.48
N THR A 64 2.63 7.56 -11.95
CA THR A 64 1.68 6.87 -11.10
C THR A 64 1.23 5.57 -11.75
N ILE A 65 1.05 4.54 -10.93
CA ILE A 65 0.31 3.33 -11.30
C ILE A 65 -0.94 3.32 -10.45
N ILE A 66 -2.08 3.24 -11.11
CA ILE A 66 -3.41 3.16 -10.49
C ILE A 66 -4.09 1.85 -10.87
N ASP A 67 -4.98 1.35 -10.02
CA ASP A 67 -5.79 0.19 -10.31
C ASP A 67 -7.08 0.55 -11.10
N ASP A 68 -7.85 -0.47 -11.44
CA ASP A 68 -9.15 -0.35 -12.11
C ASP A 68 -10.21 0.44 -11.32
N LYS A 69 -9.99 0.62 -10.02
CA LYS A 69 -10.84 1.42 -9.12
C LYS A 69 -10.28 2.82 -8.86
N ASN A 70 -9.34 3.28 -9.70
CA ASN A 70 -8.64 4.58 -9.56
C ASN A 70 -7.90 4.79 -8.23
N LYS A 71 -7.43 3.70 -7.60
CA LYS A 71 -6.61 3.78 -6.39
C LYS A 71 -5.13 3.71 -6.74
N PHE A 72 -4.32 4.53 -6.08
CA PHE A 72 -2.87 4.49 -6.26
C PHE A 72 -2.29 3.16 -5.80
N ILE A 73 -1.51 2.55 -6.68
CA ILE A 73 -0.64 1.40 -6.37
C ILE A 73 0.75 1.91 -6.03
N ILE A 74 1.26 2.82 -6.88
CA ILE A 74 2.57 3.45 -6.76
C ILE A 74 2.44 4.92 -7.14
N ILE A 75 3.19 5.76 -6.43
CA ILE A 75 3.51 7.13 -6.83
C ILE A 75 5.02 7.23 -6.88
N THR A 76 5.58 7.59 -8.01
CA THR A 76 7.02 7.76 -8.19
C THR A 76 7.35 9.21 -8.43
N LEU A 77 8.27 9.75 -7.64
CA LEU A 77 8.89 11.05 -7.84
C LEU A 77 10.28 10.85 -8.45
N LYS A 78 10.48 11.38 -9.65
CA LYS A 78 11.78 11.39 -10.33
C LYS A 78 12.55 12.66 -9.97
N LEU A 79 13.65 12.50 -9.31
CA LEU A 79 14.63 13.55 -9.05
C LEU A 79 15.80 13.41 -10.04
N SER A 80 16.70 14.39 -10.07
CA SER A 80 17.78 14.43 -11.08
C SER A 80 18.66 13.17 -11.09
N ASN A 81 18.97 12.62 -9.90
CA ASN A 81 19.91 11.52 -9.74
C ASN A 81 19.30 10.22 -9.20
N TYR A 82 18.06 10.25 -8.71
CA TYR A 82 17.39 9.09 -8.10
C TYR A 82 15.87 9.22 -8.17
N LYS A 83 15.20 8.14 -7.82
CA LYS A 83 13.72 8.07 -7.74
C LYS A 83 13.29 7.72 -6.34
N ILE A 84 12.23 8.37 -5.88
CA ILE A 84 11.52 8.03 -4.65
C ILE A 84 10.22 7.35 -5.04
N ILE A 85 9.97 6.18 -4.49
CA ILE A 85 8.82 5.36 -4.83
C ILE A 85 7.97 5.18 -3.57
N PHE A 86 6.78 5.77 -3.58
CA PHE A 86 5.77 5.57 -2.54
C PHE A 86 4.96 4.33 -2.89
N LYS A 87 4.88 3.39 -1.95
CA LYS A 87 4.23 2.09 -2.11
C LYS A 87 3.19 1.84 -1.04
N ASP A 88 2.17 1.09 -1.40
CA ASP A 88 1.12 0.68 -0.46
C ASP A 88 1.46 -0.67 0.19
N SER A 89 1.80 -0.64 1.47
CA SER A 89 2.07 -1.86 2.24
C SER A 89 0.81 -2.71 2.49
N TYR A 90 -0.40 -2.11 2.48
CA TYR A 90 -1.64 -2.85 2.60
C TYR A 90 -1.88 -3.81 1.43
N ARG A 91 -1.36 -3.51 0.24
CA ARG A 91 -1.45 -4.41 -0.92
C ARG A 91 -0.59 -5.67 -0.78
N ILE A 92 0.50 -5.58 -0.02
CA ILE A 92 1.37 -6.72 0.29
C ILE A 92 0.79 -7.50 1.46
N PHE A 93 0.34 -6.79 2.50
CA PHE A 93 -0.25 -7.33 3.72
C PHE A 93 -1.65 -6.71 3.92
N PRO A 94 -2.72 -7.31 3.35
CA PRO A 94 -4.07 -6.73 3.35
C PRO A 94 -4.78 -6.94 4.71
N ILE A 95 -4.13 -6.56 5.77
CA ILE A 95 -4.60 -6.60 7.16
C ILE A 95 -4.36 -5.25 7.82
N SER A 96 -5.03 -4.98 8.94
CA SER A 96 -4.83 -3.73 9.67
C SER A 96 -3.40 -3.62 10.21
N LEU A 97 -2.90 -2.40 10.42
CA LEU A 97 -1.57 -2.19 11.02
C LEU A 97 -1.42 -2.89 12.38
N ASN A 98 -2.48 -2.91 13.17
CA ASN A 98 -2.46 -3.59 14.47
C ASN A 98 -2.32 -5.11 14.33
N GLU A 99 -2.98 -5.71 13.35
CA GLU A 99 -2.83 -7.14 13.04
C GLU A 99 -1.45 -7.42 12.45
N LEU A 100 -0.95 -6.55 11.58
CA LEU A 100 0.39 -6.66 11.02
C LEU A 100 1.45 -6.68 12.13
N CYS A 101 1.34 -5.79 13.11
CA CYS A 101 2.24 -5.77 14.28
C CYS A 101 2.16 -7.05 15.11
N LYS A 102 0.96 -7.61 15.28
CA LYS A 102 0.78 -8.89 16.00
C LYS A 102 1.41 -10.05 15.24
N VAL A 103 1.20 -10.14 13.93
CA VAL A 103 1.76 -11.20 13.08
C VAL A 103 3.28 -11.21 13.17
N PHE A 104 3.91 -10.05 13.05
CA PHE A 104 5.37 -9.94 13.13
C PHE A 104 5.91 -9.74 14.54
N THR A 105 5.08 -9.83 15.58
CA THR A 105 5.48 -9.75 16.99
C THR A 105 6.30 -8.48 17.30
N VAL A 106 5.81 -7.34 16.83
CA VAL A 106 6.39 -6.02 17.10
C VAL A 106 5.45 -5.16 17.94
N GLU A 107 5.99 -4.16 18.63
CA GLU A 107 5.16 -3.19 19.34
C GLU A 107 4.20 -2.51 18.37
N GLY A 108 2.90 -2.66 18.64
CA GLY A 108 1.83 -2.05 17.89
C GLY A 108 1.47 -0.65 18.41
N LYS A 109 0.19 -0.31 18.28
CA LYS A 109 -0.36 0.94 18.78
C LYS A 109 -0.29 1.01 20.31
N ILE A 110 0.19 2.13 20.85
CA ILE A 110 0.25 2.38 22.29
C ILE A 110 -1.18 2.60 22.85
N SER A 111 -2.07 3.16 22.04
CA SER A 111 -3.43 3.51 22.47
C SER A 111 -4.43 3.39 21.34
N THR A 112 -5.73 3.37 21.68
CA THR A 112 -6.81 3.53 20.71
C THR A 112 -6.84 4.97 20.19
N TYR A 113 -7.28 5.12 18.92
CA TYR A 113 -7.42 6.45 18.32
C TYR A 113 -8.40 7.31 19.10
N ASN A 114 -7.95 8.48 19.54
CA ASN A 114 -8.77 9.43 20.27
C ASN A 114 -9.54 10.32 19.26
N THR A 115 -10.86 10.21 19.24
CA THR A 115 -11.73 10.97 18.34
C THR A 115 -11.62 12.48 18.49
N ASN A 116 -11.13 12.98 19.65
CA ASN A 116 -10.87 14.40 19.85
C ASN A 116 -9.78 14.96 18.92
N TYR A 117 -8.93 14.09 18.33
CA TYR A 117 -7.94 14.52 17.33
C TYR A 117 -8.59 15.07 16.07
N ASN A 118 -9.83 14.70 15.75
CA ASN A 118 -10.57 15.21 14.60
C ASN A 118 -11.11 16.65 14.78
N ASN A 119 -10.94 17.23 15.96
CA ASN A 119 -11.42 18.55 16.25
C ASN A 119 -10.32 19.60 16.03
N LEU A 120 -10.66 20.70 15.32
CA LEU A 120 -9.74 21.82 15.09
C LEU A 120 -9.23 22.46 16.39
N ASN A 121 -9.92 22.27 17.51
CA ASN A 121 -9.45 22.71 18.84
C ASN A 121 -8.17 21.99 19.31
N ILE A 122 -7.75 20.93 18.65
CA ILE A 122 -6.46 20.26 18.91
C ILE A 122 -5.30 21.28 18.88
N PHE A 123 -5.33 22.24 17.96
CA PHE A 123 -4.29 23.27 17.82
C PHE A 123 -4.27 24.29 18.99
N LYS A 124 -5.38 24.38 19.74
CA LYS A 124 -5.48 25.23 20.94
C LYS A 124 -5.11 24.50 22.21
N ASN A 125 -5.12 23.17 22.21
CA ASN A 125 -4.80 22.33 23.36
C ASN A 125 -3.42 21.69 23.17
N LYS A 126 -2.39 22.26 23.83
CA LYS A 126 -1.00 21.78 23.73
C LYS A 126 -0.82 20.33 24.15
N TYR A 127 -1.58 19.86 25.13
CA TYR A 127 -1.50 18.47 25.61
C TYR A 127 -2.07 17.52 24.57
N LEU A 128 -3.25 17.82 24.05
CA LEU A 128 -3.89 17.00 23.03
C LEU A 128 -3.09 16.97 21.71
N LEU A 129 -2.48 18.10 21.35
CA LEU A 129 -1.59 18.18 20.18
C LEU A 129 -0.33 17.33 20.38
N LYS A 130 0.28 17.39 21.56
CA LYS A 130 1.46 16.58 21.89
C LYS A 130 1.12 15.08 21.85
N ASP A 131 -0.02 14.72 22.39
CA ASP A 131 -0.52 13.34 22.40
C ASP A 131 -0.75 12.83 20.96
N PHE A 132 -1.41 13.61 20.12
CA PHE A 132 -1.59 13.31 18.70
C PHE A 132 -0.27 13.13 17.94
N ILE A 133 0.71 13.99 18.20
CA ILE A 133 2.04 13.88 17.58
C ILE A 133 2.72 12.58 18.01
N ASN A 134 2.65 12.23 19.29
CA ASN A 134 3.22 10.99 19.81
C ASN A 134 2.51 9.77 19.22
N TYR A 135 1.19 9.80 19.16
CA TYR A 135 0.39 8.76 18.52
C TYR A 135 0.81 8.54 17.05
N SER A 136 0.90 9.62 16.26
CA SER A 136 1.27 9.56 14.84
C SER A 136 2.71 9.05 14.62
N LYS A 137 3.65 9.43 15.50
CA LYS A 137 5.01 8.91 15.46
C LYS A 137 5.04 7.41 15.74
N GLN A 138 4.28 6.97 16.72
CA GLN A 138 4.22 5.55 17.09
C GLN A 138 3.61 4.69 15.98
N GLU A 139 2.57 5.16 15.30
CA GLU A 139 2.01 4.45 14.13
C GLU A 139 3.06 4.28 13.02
N SER A 140 3.83 5.32 12.75
CA SER A 140 4.90 5.27 11.75
C SER A 140 6.02 4.31 12.14
N LEU A 141 6.42 4.30 13.42
CA LEU A 141 7.43 3.37 13.96
C LEU A 141 6.92 1.93 13.96
N ALA A 142 5.65 1.71 14.31
CA ALA A 142 5.03 0.40 14.28
C ALA A 142 5.02 -0.19 12.85
N LEU A 143 4.65 0.60 11.85
CA LEU A 143 4.72 0.19 10.45
C LEU A 143 6.16 -0.13 10.02
N TYR A 144 7.10 0.75 10.35
CA TYR A 144 8.52 0.55 10.02
C TYR A 144 9.05 -0.75 10.62
N ASN A 145 8.84 -0.98 11.91
CA ASN A 145 9.31 -2.18 12.61
C ASN A 145 8.67 -3.46 12.05
N ALA A 146 7.36 -3.43 11.76
CA ALA A 146 6.66 -4.56 11.17
C ALA A 146 7.21 -4.90 9.78
N LEU A 147 7.41 -3.91 8.92
CA LEU A 147 7.95 -4.13 7.58
C LEU A 147 9.42 -4.56 7.60
N LEU A 148 10.22 -4.01 8.52
CA LEU A 148 11.62 -4.42 8.68
C LEU A 148 11.72 -5.89 9.09
N LYS A 149 10.88 -6.32 10.03
CA LYS A 149 10.85 -7.71 10.47
C LYS A 149 10.31 -8.62 9.38
N ALA A 150 9.24 -8.22 8.68
CA ALA A 150 8.75 -8.92 7.51
C ALA A 150 9.84 -9.08 6.44
N GLN A 151 10.55 -7.99 6.11
CA GLN A 151 11.66 -8.03 5.16
C GLN A 151 12.71 -9.06 5.53
N LYS A 152 13.13 -9.07 6.80
CA LYS A 152 14.10 -10.04 7.30
C LYS A 152 13.59 -11.48 7.17
N GLU A 153 12.38 -11.75 7.64
CA GLU A 153 11.78 -13.10 7.59
C GLU A 153 11.62 -13.61 6.15
N PHE A 154 11.16 -12.75 5.21
CA PHE A 154 11.02 -13.15 3.81
C PHE A 154 12.36 -13.35 3.10
N ILE A 155 13.41 -12.62 3.47
CA ILE A 155 14.77 -12.88 2.97
C ILE A 155 15.30 -14.18 3.55
N ASP A 156 15.21 -14.38 4.86
CA ASP A 156 15.79 -15.54 5.54
C ASP A 156 15.10 -16.86 5.12
N LEU A 157 13.77 -16.84 4.95
CA LEU A 157 12.98 -18.03 4.63
C LEU A 157 12.84 -18.31 3.12
N HIS A 158 12.78 -17.27 2.30
CA HIS A 158 12.40 -17.39 0.89
C HIS A 158 13.37 -16.72 -0.08
N ASN A 159 14.40 -16.05 0.41
CA ASN A 159 15.32 -15.24 -0.40
C ASN A 159 14.56 -14.19 -1.28
N VAL A 160 13.53 -13.58 -0.72
CA VAL A 160 12.67 -12.61 -1.42
C VAL A 160 12.72 -11.25 -0.73
N ASP A 161 13.09 -10.22 -1.48
CA ASP A 161 13.03 -8.82 -1.06
C ASP A 161 11.62 -8.27 -1.27
N ILE A 162 10.90 -7.99 -0.16
CA ILE A 162 9.54 -7.44 -0.21
C ILE A 162 9.49 -6.02 -0.75
N THR A 163 10.62 -5.30 -0.78
CA THR A 163 10.65 -3.96 -1.37
C THR A 163 10.45 -3.99 -2.89
N SER A 164 10.69 -5.13 -3.54
CA SER A 164 10.45 -5.35 -4.97
C SER A 164 8.99 -5.71 -5.29
N ILE A 165 8.17 -5.99 -4.28
CA ILE A 165 6.82 -6.56 -4.41
C ILE A 165 5.76 -5.45 -4.40
N LEU A 166 4.62 -5.67 -5.08
CA LEU A 166 3.51 -4.73 -5.15
C LEU A 166 2.23 -5.22 -4.48
N SER A 167 2.05 -6.53 -4.40
CA SER A 167 0.83 -7.14 -3.88
C SER A 167 1.12 -8.53 -3.32
N ILE A 168 0.20 -9.05 -2.50
CA ILE A 168 0.31 -10.40 -1.95
C ILE A 168 0.40 -11.47 -3.07
N SER A 169 -0.30 -11.28 -4.17
CA SER A 169 -0.24 -12.21 -5.31
C SER A 169 1.15 -12.19 -5.98
N SER A 170 1.75 -11.00 -6.13
CA SER A 170 3.11 -10.89 -6.67
C SER A 170 4.17 -11.43 -5.71
N LEU A 171 3.93 -11.35 -4.40
CA LEU A 171 4.77 -11.98 -3.37
C LEU A 171 4.74 -13.51 -3.51
N ALA A 172 3.55 -14.10 -3.55
CA ALA A 172 3.39 -15.54 -3.72
C ALA A 172 4.05 -16.04 -5.00
N LEU A 173 3.83 -15.36 -6.13
CA LEU A 173 4.47 -15.70 -7.39
C LEU A 173 6.01 -15.57 -7.32
N LYS A 174 6.51 -14.54 -6.66
CA LYS A 174 7.97 -14.36 -6.50
C LYS A 174 8.58 -15.46 -5.66
N ILE A 175 7.95 -15.85 -4.54
CA ILE A 175 8.37 -16.97 -3.69
C ILE A 175 8.39 -18.27 -4.52
N PHE A 176 7.31 -18.56 -5.25
CA PHE A 176 7.22 -19.73 -6.11
C PHE A 176 8.36 -19.76 -7.14
N ARG A 177 8.56 -18.67 -7.86
CA ARG A 177 9.61 -18.60 -8.90
C ARG A 177 11.03 -18.66 -8.34
N THR A 178 11.25 -18.19 -7.12
CA THR A 178 12.59 -18.18 -6.51
C THR A 178 12.95 -19.53 -5.92
N ASN A 179 11.97 -20.28 -5.38
CA ASN A 179 12.28 -21.46 -4.55
C ASN A 179 11.75 -22.79 -5.12
N TYR A 180 10.76 -22.76 -6.02
CA TYR A 180 10.03 -23.97 -6.44
C TYR A 180 9.95 -24.15 -7.96
N LEU A 181 10.28 -23.13 -8.74
CA LEU A 181 10.24 -23.22 -10.18
C LEU A 181 11.53 -23.82 -10.70
N GLU A 182 11.47 -25.07 -11.12
CA GLU A 182 12.63 -25.84 -11.62
C GLU A 182 12.81 -25.74 -13.13
N ILE A 183 11.76 -25.32 -13.84
CA ILE A 183 11.74 -25.22 -15.31
C ILE A 183 11.36 -23.83 -15.77
N ASP A 184 11.91 -23.39 -16.88
CA ASP A 184 11.52 -22.14 -17.51
C ASP A 184 10.07 -22.21 -18.03
N ILE A 185 9.25 -21.23 -17.61
CA ILE A 185 7.93 -21.06 -18.18
C ILE A 185 8.07 -20.24 -19.46
N PRO A 186 7.74 -20.78 -20.65
CA PRO A 186 7.86 -20.05 -21.90
C PRO A 186 6.92 -18.83 -21.91
N ILE A 187 7.46 -17.69 -22.32
CA ILE A 187 6.67 -16.48 -22.51
C ILE A 187 6.05 -16.53 -23.91
N LEU A 188 4.73 -16.49 -23.96
CA LEU A 188 3.99 -16.44 -25.22
C LEU A 188 4.12 -15.07 -25.89
N SER A 189 4.14 -15.04 -27.23
CA SER A 189 3.95 -13.78 -27.95
C SER A 189 2.56 -13.19 -27.66
N SER A 190 2.41 -11.87 -27.75
CA SER A 190 1.13 -11.20 -27.51
C SER A 190 -0.03 -11.80 -28.31
N ASN A 191 0.21 -12.19 -29.56
CA ASN A 191 -0.84 -12.77 -30.42
C ASN A 191 -1.27 -14.15 -29.90
N ASN A 192 -0.32 -14.99 -29.52
CA ASN A 192 -0.62 -16.33 -28.99
C ASN A 192 -1.29 -16.23 -27.61
N ASP A 193 -0.81 -15.33 -26.74
CA ASP A 193 -1.42 -15.10 -25.44
C ASP A 193 -2.88 -14.63 -25.59
N ASN A 194 -3.14 -13.65 -26.44
CA ASN A 194 -4.48 -13.16 -26.71
C ASN A 194 -5.39 -14.23 -27.32
N PHE A 195 -4.87 -15.09 -28.18
CA PHE A 195 -5.65 -16.20 -28.77
C PHE A 195 -6.03 -17.21 -27.68
N ILE A 196 -5.08 -17.64 -26.85
CA ILE A 196 -5.31 -18.62 -25.78
C ILE A 196 -6.28 -18.03 -24.73
N ARG A 197 -6.13 -16.75 -24.37
CA ARG A 197 -7.03 -16.10 -23.41
C ARG A 197 -8.48 -16.03 -23.88
N LYS A 198 -8.74 -15.99 -25.19
CA LYS A 198 -10.10 -16.05 -25.72
C LYS A 198 -10.79 -17.40 -25.51
N SER A 199 -10.04 -18.47 -25.31
CA SER A 199 -10.57 -19.80 -25.00
C SER A 199 -10.72 -20.08 -23.51
N TYR A 200 -10.20 -19.18 -22.65
CA TYR A 200 -10.31 -19.30 -21.20
C TYR A 200 -11.62 -18.70 -20.70
N TYR A 201 -12.45 -19.56 -20.14
CA TYR A 201 -13.69 -19.17 -19.45
C TYR A 201 -13.56 -19.54 -17.97
N GLY A 202 -13.88 -18.60 -17.08
CA GLY A 202 -14.00 -18.87 -15.65
C GLY A 202 -15.21 -19.74 -15.34
N GLY A 203 -15.37 -20.14 -14.10
CA GLY A 203 -16.56 -20.84 -13.64
C GLY A 203 -17.83 -20.01 -13.92
N ALA A 204 -18.91 -20.67 -14.38
CA ALA A 204 -20.19 -20.02 -14.54
C ALA A 204 -20.76 -19.64 -13.18
N THR A 205 -21.01 -18.36 -12.96
CA THR A 205 -21.70 -17.83 -11.77
C THR A 205 -22.98 -17.18 -12.23
N ASP A 206 -24.11 -17.71 -11.80
CA ASP A 206 -25.41 -17.16 -12.12
C ASP A 206 -26.38 -17.31 -10.95
N TYR A 207 -27.48 -16.60 -11.00
CA TYR A 207 -28.58 -16.75 -10.05
C TYR A 207 -29.84 -17.22 -10.81
N TYR A 208 -30.44 -18.30 -10.36
CA TYR A 208 -31.65 -18.85 -10.97
C TYR A 208 -32.91 -18.13 -10.49
N HIS A 209 -32.85 -17.53 -9.31
CA HIS A 209 -33.94 -16.74 -8.73
C HIS A 209 -33.38 -15.42 -8.21
N ALA A 210 -33.98 -14.31 -8.64
CA ALA A 210 -33.59 -12.97 -8.23
C ALA A 210 -33.91 -12.69 -6.74
N HIS A 211 -34.69 -13.54 -6.08
CA HIS A 211 -35.16 -13.35 -4.73
C HIS A 211 -35.30 -14.69 -3.99
N GLY A 212 -34.83 -14.78 -2.75
CA GLY A 212 -34.93 -15.98 -1.93
C GLY A 212 -35.11 -15.63 -0.46
N LYS A 213 -35.90 -16.47 0.28
CA LYS A 213 -35.96 -16.43 1.74
C LYS A 213 -35.12 -17.57 2.30
N ASN A 214 -34.47 -17.33 3.47
CA ASN A 214 -33.63 -18.33 4.15
C ASN A 214 -32.48 -18.86 3.25
N VAL A 215 -31.83 -17.96 2.52
CA VAL A 215 -30.69 -18.30 1.66
C VAL A 215 -29.47 -18.52 2.53
N HIS A 216 -28.79 -19.67 2.35
CA HIS A 216 -27.53 -19.99 3.00
C HIS A 216 -26.39 -19.87 2.00
N TYR A 217 -25.27 -19.26 2.42
CA TYR A 217 -24.07 -19.16 1.63
C TYR A 217 -23.05 -20.20 2.12
N TYR A 218 -22.55 -21.02 1.20
CA TYR A 218 -21.51 -22.00 1.46
C TYR A 218 -20.33 -21.74 0.54
N ASP A 219 -19.13 -21.75 1.09
CA ASP A 219 -17.88 -21.64 0.35
C ASP A 219 -16.92 -22.75 0.78
N VAL A 220 -16.17 -23.28 -0.16
CA VAL A 220 -15.14 -24.28 0.12
C VAL A 220 -13.79 -23.57 0.08
N ASN A 221 -13.16 -23.43 1.25
CA ASN A 221 -11.89 -22.75 1.39
C ASN A 221 -10.84 -23.36 0.44
N SER A 222 -10.29 -22.50 -0.42
CA SER A 222 -9.22 -22.87 -1.34
C SER A 222 -9.55 -24.05 -2.26
N LEU A 223 -10.81 -24.16 -2.74
CA LEU A 223 -11.24 -25.28 -3.59
C LEU A 223 -10.35 -25.43 -4.84
N ASN A 224 -10.09 -24.32 -5.56
CA ASN A 224 -9.27 -24.36 -6.77
C ASN A 224 -7.84 -24.82 -6.47
N PRO A 225 -7.08 -24.26 -5.51
CA PRO A 225 -5.78 -24.77 -5.12
C PRO A 225 -5.81 -26.25 -4.70
N THR A 226 -6.81 -26.67 -3.94
CA THR A 226 -6.97 -28.07 -3.51
C THR A 226 -7.20 -29.00 -4.70
N ALA A 227 -7.99 -28.59 -5.69
CA ALA A 227 -8.20 -29.37 -6.90
C ALA A 227 -6.93 -29.45 -7.75
N MET A 228 -6.16 -28.34 -7.85
CA MET A 228 -4.89 -28.29 -8.59
C MET A 228 -3.79 -29.17 -7.99
N CYS A 229 -3.88 -29.57 -6.70
CA CYS A 229 -3.00 -30.54 -6.08
C CYS A 229 -3.30 -32.00 -6.49
N LYS A 230 -4.41 -32.26 -7.18
CA LYS A 230 -4.77 -33.58 -7.68
C LYS A 230 -4.26 -33.74 -9.11
N LEU A 231 -4.15 -35.01 -9.54
CA LEU A 231 -3.84 -35.33 -10.95
C LEU A 231 -4.89 -34.64 -11.84
N MET A 232 -4.41 -33.82 -12.74
CA MET A 232 -5.23 -33.10 -13.75
C MET A 232 -5.11 -33.85 -15.07
N PRO A 233 -6.18 -33.87 -15.89
CA PRO A 233 -6.15 -34.48 -17.21
C PRO A 233 -5.15 -33.80 -18.14
#